data_f518e0958348cb27a2f8623f60dbcbed
#
_entry.id   f518e0958348cb27a2f8623f60dbcbed
#
_cell.length_a   1.000
_cell.length_b   1.000
_cell.length_c   1.000
_cell.angle_alpha   90.00
_cell.angle_beta   90.00
_cell.angle_gamma   90.00
#
_symmetry.space_group_name_H-M   'P 1'
#
loop_
_entity.id
_entity.type
_entity.pdbx_description
1 polymer ?
#
loop_
_entity_poly.entity_id
_entity_poly.type
_entity_poly.pdbx_seq_one_letter_code
_entity_poly.pdbx_strand_id
1 'polypeptide(L)'
;GDYVTLSDILLLTAIDNNLVQAQNLLGNQAGLTLDTITRDILVTGTNVQYHEGEVDSRANLVGGAESGNHYMTVKAIKMAVRALKNQNGPKINGDYVGIIHPDTAFDLTDDPEWKYPHQYVDTENIYSGEIGKIAGVRFVETTEAKKILNAGKNNTTASQRDVYCTLILGSNA
;
A
#
# COMPACT_ATOMS: atom_id res chain seq x y z
N GLY A 1 -21.41 11.81 -2.48
CA GLY A 1 -21.38 11.80 -3.94
C GLY A 1 -20.96 13.16 -4.44
N ASP A 2 -20.15 13.18 -5.47
CA ASP A 2 -19.65 14.41 -6.08
C ASP A 2 -20.51 14.76 -7.29
N TYR A 3 -20.59 16.04 -7.61
CA TYR A 3 -21.30 16.54 -8.77
C TYR A 3 -20.54 17.69 -9.42
N VAL A 4 -20.69 17.82 -10.73
CA VAL A 4 -20.12 18.92 -11.52
C VAL A 4 -21.26 19.73 -12.11
N THR A 5 -21.27 21.04 -11.85
CA THR A 5 -22.25 21.97 -12.45
C THR A 5 -21.64 22.63 -13.68
N LEU A 6 -22.38 22.57 -14.80
CA LEU A 6 -22.00 23.25 -16.04
C LEU A 6 -23.10 24.24 -16.40
N SER A 7 -22.73 25.47 -16.76
CA SER A 7 -23.69 26.45 -17.24
C SER A 7 -23.92 26.33 -18.76
N ASP A 8 -25.11 26.66 -19.22
CA ASP A 8 -25.44 26.64 -20.66
C ASP A 8 -24.53 27.54 -21.48
N ILE A 9 -24.11 28.68 -20.90
CA ILE A 9 -23.17 29.60 -21.56
C ILE A 9 -21.81 28.95 -21.76
N LEU A 10 -21.34 28.19 -20.77
CA LEU A 10 -20.05 27.48 -20.86
C LEU A 10 -20.11 26.39 -21.92
N LEU A 11 -21.23 25.65 -22.04
CA LEU A 11 -21.41 24.63 -23.06
C LEU A 11 -21.45 25.21 -24.49
N LEU A 12 -21.99 26.43 -24.65
CA LEU A 12 -22.10 27.12 -25.94
C LEU A 12 -20.81 27.81 -26.38
N THR A 13 -19.97 28.25 -25.44
CA THR A 13 -18.77 29.06 -25.72
C THR A 13 -17.47 28.29 -25.62
N ALA A 14 -17.46 27.13 -25.01
CA ALA A 14 -16.25 26.32 -24.85
C ALA A 14 -15.85 25.65 -26.17
N ILE A 15 -14.58 25.76 -26.51
CA ILE A 15 -13.98 25.09 -27.68
C ILE A 15 -13.86 23.57 -27.43
N ASP A 16 -13.63 23.18 -26.18
CA ASP A 16 -13.50 21.79 -25.75
C ASP A 16 -14.84 21.22 -25.23
N ASN A 17 -15.00 19.90 -25.40
CA ASN A 17 -16.17 19.19 -24.89
C ASN A 17 -16.11 19.00 -23.37
N ASN A 18 -16.51 20.03 -22.62
CA ASN A 18 -16.48 20.03 -21.15
C ASN A 18 -17.38 18.93 -20.55
N LEU A 19 -18.40 18.49 -21.23
CA LEU A 19 -19.27 17.42 -20.77
C LEU A 19 -18.51 16.07 -20.70
N VAL A 20 -17.71 15.75 -21.71
CA VAL A 20 -16.90 14.53 -21.74
C VAL A 20 -15.81 14.58 -20.66
N GLN A 21 -15.19 15.76 -20.46
CA GLN A 21 -14.21 15.94 -19.38
C GLN A 21 -14.84 15.77 -17.99
N ALA A 22 -16.04 16.30 -17.78
CA ALA A 22 -16.78 16.14 -16.53
C ALA A 22 -17.16 14.67 -16.29
N GLN A 23 -17.58 13.93 -17.32
CA GLN A 23 -17.87 12.50 -17.22
C GLN A 23 -16.62 11.69 -16.85
N ASN A 24 -15.47 11.98 -17.46
CA ASN A 24 -14.20 11.32 -17.13
C ASN A 24 -13.78 11.60 -15.69
N LEU A 25 -13.92 12.85 -15.24
CA LEU A 25 -13.61 13.23 -13.85
C LEU A 25 -14.48 12.48 -12.85
N LEU A 26 -15.80 12.44 -13.07
CA LEU A 26 -16.74 11.72 -12.21
C LEU A 26 -16.51 10.20 -12.26
N GLY A 27 -16.13 9.64 -13.40
CA GLY A 27 -15.77 8.22 -13.54
C GLY A 27 -14.53 7.88 -12.71
N ASN A 28 -13.49 8.68 -12.80
CA ASN A 28 -12.27 8.52 -12.00
C ASN A 28 -12.55 8.67 -10.50
N GLN A 29 -13.37 9.64 -10.11
CA GLN A 29 -13.79 9.85 -8.72
C GLN A 29 -14.57 8.65 -8.17
N ALA A 30 -15.49 8.09 -8.96
CA ALA A 30 -16.23 6.89 -8.56
C ALA A 30 -15.30 5.68 -8.37
N GLY A 31 -14.35 5.47 -9.29
CA GLY A 31 -13.34 4.42 -9.16
C GLY A 31 -12.50 4.57 -7.89
N LEU A 32 -11.98 5.77 -7.63
CA LEU A 32 -11.21 6.08 -6.43
C LEU A 32 -12.01 5.86 -5.14
N THR A 33 -13.31 6.21 -5.16
CA THR A 33 -14.18 6.00 -3.99
C THR A 33 -14.36 4.52 -3.69
N LEU A 34 -14.61 3.69 -4.71
CA LEU A 34 -14.74 2.23 -4.54
C LEU A 34 -13.43 1.60 -4.04
N ASP A 35 -12.29 2.00 -4.59
CA ASP A 35 -10.98 1.53 -4.19
C ASP A 35 -10.69 1.88 -2.72
N THR A 36 -10.98 3.12 -2.32
CA THR A 36 -10.83 3.60 -0.95
C THR A 36 -11.68 2.80 0.05
N ILE A 37 -12.95 2.54 -0.28
CA ILE A 37 -13.86 1.75 0.57
C ILE A 37 -13.34 0.32 0.70
N THR A 38 -12.96 -0.32 -0.40
CA THR A 38 -12.43 -1.68 -0.42
C THR A 38 -11.15 -1.78 0.41
N ARG A 39 -10.22 -0.86 0.22
CA ARG A 39 -8.98 -0.76 1.00
C ARG A 39 -9.27 -0.63 2.49
N ASP A 40 -10.18 0.26 2.86
CA ASP A 40 -10.50 0.52 4.27
C ASP A 40 -11.13 -0.71 4.94
N ILE A 41 -11.96 -1.46 4.23
CA ILE A 41 -12.51 -2.75 4.71
C ILE A 41 -11.38 -3.77 4.91
N LEU A 42 -10.47 -3.92 3.96
CA LEU A 42 -9.36 -4.88 4.05
C LEU A 42 -8.42 -4.56 5.22
N VAL A 43 -8.16 -3.28 5.51
CA VAL A 43 -7.31 -2.85 6.63
C VAL A 43 -7.96 -3.09 8.00
N THR A 44 -9.27 -3.28 8.10
CA THR A 44 -9.95 -3.60 9.37
C THR A 44 -9.81 -5.06 9.80
N GLY A 45 -9.18 -5.91 9.00
CA GLY A 45 -8.93 -7.31 9.34
C GLY A 45 -8.18 -7.47 10.66
N THR A 46 -8.44 -8.57 11.35
CA THR A 46 -7.85 -8.89 12.67
C THR A 46 -6.46 -9.51 12.59
N ASN A 47 -6.06 -9.99 11.42
CA ASN A 47 -4.74 -10.60 11.20
C ASN A 47 -3.70 -9.51 10.95
N VAL A 48 -3.24 -8.86 12.00
CA VAL A 48 -2.32 -7.71 11.95
C VAL A 48 -0.98 -8.08 12.56
N GLN A 49 0.10 -7.77 11.85
CA GLN A 49 1.48 -7.85 12.32
C GLN A 49 2.08 -6.45 12.39
N TYR A 50 2.70 -6.12 13.52
CA TYR A 50 3.44 -4.86 13.68
C TYR A 50 4.94 -5.13 13.54
N HIS A 51 5.55 -4.55 12.48
CA HIS A 51 6.94 -4.74 12.12
C HIS A 51 7.32 -6.24 12.12
N GLU A 52 8.35 -6.64 12.81
CA GLU A 52 8.79 -8.04 12.95
C GLU A 52 8.14 -8.79 14.14
N GLY A 53 7.01 -8.30 14.64
CA GLY A 53 6.33 -8.88 15.81
C GLY A 53 6.93 -8.44 17.14
N GLU A 54 7.73 -7.39 17.15
CA GLU A 54 8.41 -6.88 18.35
C GLU A 54 7.54 -5.95 19.19
N VAL A 55 6.46 -5.43 18.61
CA VAL A 55 5.52 -4.52 19.28
C VAL A 55 4.08 -4.99 19.12
N ASP A 56 3.24 -4.67 20.11
CA ASP A 56 1.86 -5.16 20.20
C ASP A 56 0.83 -4.18 19.62
N SER A 57 1.22 -2.97 19.29
CA SER A 57 0.30 -1.94 18.82
C SER A 57 0.95 -0.91 17.92
N ARG A 58 0.12 -0.22 17.12
CA ARG A 58 0.55 0.88 16.25
C ARG A 58 1.26 2.00 17.03
N ALA A 59 0.75 2.31 18.23
CA ALA A 59 1.29 3.37 19.06
C ALA A 59 2.73 3.10 19.55
N ASN A 60 3.17 1.86 19.49
CA ASN A 60 4.52 1.44 19.87
C ASN A 60 5.49 1.34 18.69
N LEU A 61 4.99 1.51 17.45
CA LEU A 61 5.86 1.62 16.29
C LEU A 61 6.68 2.90 16.34
N VAL A 62 7.98 2.77 16.14
CA VAL A 62 8.95 3.87 16.24
C VAL A 62 9.50 4.17 14.84
N GLY A 63 9.57 5.45 14.50
CA GLY A 63 10.22 5.94 13.30
C GLY A 63 11.05 7.18 13.58
N GLY A 64 12.08 7.44 12.79
CA GLY A 64 12.93 8.62 12.96
C GLY A 64 14.27 8.46 12.24
N ALA A 65 15.22 9.33 12.54
CA ALA A 65 16.55 9.35 11.91
C ALA A 65 17.58 8.42 12.57
N GLU A 66 17.26 7.83 13.74
CA GLU A 66 18.18 7.02 14.51
C GLU A 66 17.90 5.52 14.40
N SER A 67 18.78 4.70 14.97
CA SER A 67 18.64 3.23 15.01
C SER A 67 17.44 2.79 15.86
N GLY A 68 16.91 1.61 15.59
CA GLY A 68 15.74 1.06 16.29
C GLY A 68 14.40 1.44 15.69
N ASN A 69 14.40 1.90 14.44
CA ASN A 69 13.19 2.21 13.72
C ASN A 69 12.49 0.95 13.21
N HIS A 70 11.16 0.98 13.22
CA HIS A 70 10.32 -0.10 12.70
C HIS A 70 9.96 0.13 11.23
N TYR A 71 10.96 0.16 10.36
CA TYR A 71 10.76 0.23 8.90
C TYR A 71 10.37 -1.13 8.32
N MET A 72 9.87 -1.13 7.09
CA MET A 72 9.56 -2.38 6.40
C MET A 72 10.85 -3.14 6.07
N THR A 73 10.90 -4.42 6.44
CA THR A 73 12.02 -5.32 6.16
C THR A 73 11.55 -6.57 5.42
N VAL A 74 12.46 -7.20 4.70
CA VAL A 74 12.20 -8.51 4.07
C VAL A 74 11.86 -9.57 5.12
N LYS A 75 12.43 -9.49 6.31
CA LYS A 75 12.12 -10.39 7.43
C LYS A 75 10.66 -10.25 7.88
N ALA A 76 10.13 -9.02 7.99
CA ALA A 76 8.72 -8.77 8.31
C ALA A 76 7.79 -9.43 7.27
N ILE A 77 8.13 -9.33 5.97
CA ILE A 77 7.38 -9.98 4.89
C ILE A 77 7.42 -11.51 5.02
N LYS A 78 8.59 -12.09 5.26
CA LYS A 78 8.74 -13.54 5.47
C LYS A 78 7.88 -14.05 6.63
N MET A 79 7.77 -13.27 7.72
CA MET A 79 6.93 -13.59 8.86
C MET A 79 5.44 -13.52 8.53
N ALA A 80 5.00 -12.48 7.82
CA ALA A 80 3.62 -12.36 7.37
C ALA A 80 3.22 -13.50 6.42
N VAL A 81 4.08 -13.84 5.46
CA VAL A 81 3.86 -14.98 4.55
C VAL A 81 3.80 -16.31 5.32
N ARG A 82 4.64 -16.48 6.34
CA ARG A 82 4.57 -17.66 7.22
C ARG A 82 3.22 -17.75 7.92
N ALA A 83 2.70 -16.63 8.44
CA ALA A 83 1.39 -16.59 9.10
C ALA A 83 0.27 -16.98 8.13
N LEU A 84 0.26 -16.44 6.90
CA LEU A 84 -0.71 -16.80 5.86
C LEU A 84 -0.64 -18.29 5.48
N LYS A 85 0.56 -18.83 5.34
CA LYS A 85 0.74 -20.27 5.05
C LYS A 85 0.26 -21.16 6.20
N ASN A 86 0.50 -20.78 7.44
CA ASN A 86 0.02 -21.52 8.62
C ASN A 86 -1.50 -21.53 8.70
N GLN A 87 -2.16 -20.51 8.16
CA GLN A 87 -3.63 -20.43 8.07
C GLN A 87 -4.18 -21.09 6.79
N ASN A 88 -3.33 -21.75 6.00
CA ASN A 88 -3.68 -22.33 4.70
C ASN A 88 -4.28 -21.33 3.71
N GLY A 89 -3.85 -20.05 3.77
CA GLY A 89 -4.28 -19.00 2.85
C GLY A 89 -3.89 -19.35 1.41
N PRO A 90 -4.85 -19.50 0.49
CA PRO A 90 -4.55 -19.81 -0.90
C PRO A 90 -3.92 -18.60 -1.61
N LYS A 91 -3.07 -18.88 -2.59
CA LYS A 91 -2.37 -17.86 -3.37
C LYS A 91 -3.20 -17.40 -4.57
N ILE A 92 -2.92 -16.19 -5.06
CA ILE A 92 -3.45 -15.63 -6.30
C ILE A 92 -2.44 -15.88 -7.42
N ASN A 93 -2.80 -16.65 -8.44
CA ASN A 93 -1.91 -16.98 -9.58
C ASN A 93 -0.51 -17.48 -9.16
N GLY A 94 -0.43 -18.26 -8.08
CA GLY A 94 0.81 -18.84 -7.59
C GLY A 94 1.58 -18.02 -6.56
N ASP A 95 1.22 -16.76 -6.35
CA ASP A 95 1.85 -15.83 -5.40
C ASP A 95 0.82 -15.12 -4.51
N TYR A 96 1.26 -14.52 -3.41
CA TYR A 96 0.49 -13.54 -2.68
C TYR A 96 0.66 -12.16 -3.33
N VAL A 97 -0.32 -11.27 -3.15
CA VAL A 97 -0.26 -9.90 -3.65
C VAL A 97 -0.06 -8.95 -2.47
N GLY A 98 0.98 -8.13 -2.54
CA GLY A 98 1.28 -7.09 -1.57
C GLY A 98 0.90 -5.72 -2.13
N ILE A 99 0.13 -4.93 -1.39
CA ILE A 99 -0.18 -3.52 -1.72
C ILE A 99 0.60 -2.65 -0.75
N ILE A 100 1.46 -1.79 -1.29
CA ILE A 100 2.44 -1.03 -0.53
C ILE A 100 2.43 0.45 -0.93
N HIS A 101 2.68 1.34 0.05
CA HIS A 101 2.88 2.77 -0.19
C HIS A 101 4.29 3.03 -0.72
N PRO A 102 4.51 4.06 -1.59
CA PRO A 102 5.84 4.42 -2.10
C PRO A 102 6.91 4.60 -1.02
N ASP A 103 6.58 5.27 0.09
CA ASP A 103 7.52 5.47 1.20
C ASP A 103 7.99 4.14 1.81
N THR A 104 7.04 3.19 1.98
CA THR A 104 7.36 1.85 2.50
C THR A 104 8.10 1.00 1.45
N ALA A 105 7.80 1.20 0.17
CA ALA A 105 8.51 0.56 -0.93
C ALA A 105 9.98 1.01 -0.98
N PHE A 106 10.24 2.29 -0.72
CA PHE A 106 11.58 2.83 -0.61
C PHE A 106 12.38 2.13 0.50
N ASP A 107 11.82 2.02 1.70
CA ASP A 107 12.45 1.32 2.83
C ASP A 107 12.74 -0.15 2.50
N LEU A 108 11.77 -0.82 1.87
CA LEU A 108 11.90 -2.23 1.49
C LEU A 108 12.99 -2.45 0.43
N THR A 109 13.07 -1.58 -0.57
CA THR A 109 14.09 -1.70 -1.65
C THR A 109 15.48 -1.34 -1.18
N ASP A 110 15.60 -0.62 -0.06
CA ASP A 110 16.90 -0.32 0.57
C ASP A 110 17.43 -1.48 1.42
N ASP A 111 16.58 -2.45 1.80
CA ASP A 111 16.98 -3.65 2.55
C ASP A 111 18.00 -4.49 1.75
N PRO A 112 19.14 -4.87 2.35
CA PRO A 112 20.14 -5.73 1.69
C PRO A 112 19.58 -7.07 1.20
N GLU A 113 18.65 -7.68 1.93
CA GLU A 113 18.00 -8.92 1.51
C GLU A 113 17.13 -8.77 0.25
N TRP A 114 16.63 -7.55 -0.02
CA TRP A 114 15.94 -7.23 -1.26
C TRP A 114 16.91 -7.02 -2.42
N LYS A 115 17.97 -6.24 -2.19
CA LYS A 115 18.95 -5.86 -3.22
C LYS A 115 19.65 -7.07 -3.86
N TYR A 116 20.08 -8.05 -3.07
CA TYR A 116 20.85 -9.18 -3.58
C TYR A 116 20.11 -10.03 -4.62
N PRO A 117 18.86 -10.49 -4.40
CA PRO A 117 18.14 -11.26 -5.41
C PRO A 117 17.85 -10.48 -6.69
N HIS A 118 17.52 -9.18 -6.58
CA HIS A 118 17.13 -8.36 -7.72
C HIS A 118 18.31 -7.90 -8.59
N GLN A 119 19.53 -8.01 -8.10
CA GLN A 119 20.73 -7.75 -8.91
C GLN A 119 21.02 -8.85 -9.95
N TYR A 120 20.47 -10.05 -9.75
CA TYR A 120 20.81 -11.23 -10.54
C TYR A 120 19.66 -11.78 -11.40
N VAL A 121 18.45 -11.29 -11.24
CA VAL A 121 17.27 -11.82 -11.94
C VAL A 121 16.51 -10.70 -12.62
N ASP A 122 16.39 -10.76 -13.95
CA ASP A 122 15.40 -9.99 -14.71
C ASP A 122 14.01 -10.45 -14.29
N THR A 123 13.30 -9.61 -13.57
CA THR A 123 11.91 -9.86 -13.14
C THR A 123 10.96 -9.27 -14.17
N GLU A 124 10.22 -10.10 -14.88
CA GLU A 124 9.10 -9.64 -15.69
C GLU A 124 7.97 -9.14 -14.76
N ASN A 125 7.61 -7.87 -14.88
CA ASN A 125 6.50 -7.28 -14.16
C ASN A 125 5.18 -7.70 -14.82
N ILE A 126 4.28 -8.32 -14.04
CA ILE A 126 2.97 -8.79 -14.50
C ILE A 126 1.89 -7.71 -14.30
N TYR A 127 2.04 -6.91 -13.25
CA TYR A 127 1.09 -5.87 -12.86
C TYR A 127 1.64 -4.47 -13.12
N SER A 128 0.75 -3.53 -13.48
CA SER A 128 1.10 -2.12 -13.53
C SER A 128 1.46 -1.62 -12.11
N GLY A 129 2.61 -0.96 -11.97
CA GLY A 129 3.12 -0.53 -10.67
C GLY A 129 3.78 -1.63 -9.83
N GLU A 130 4.04 -2.82 -10.40
CA GLU A 130 4.80 -3.87 -9.73
C GLU A 130 6.26 -3.43 -9.55
N ILE A 131 6.75 -3.46 -8.31
CA ILE A 131 8.14 -3.13 -7.96
C ILE A 131 9.03 -4.36 -7.86
N GLY A 132 8.45 -5.54 -7.76
CA GLY A 132 9.18 -6.80 -7.69
C GLY A 132 8.49 -7.87 -6.87
N LYS A 133 9.20 -9.01 -6.75
CA LYS A 133 8.72 -10.20 -6.04
C LYS A 133 9.75 -10.66 -5.02
N ILE A 134 9.34 -10.85 -3.77
CA ILE A 134 10.18 -11.48 -2.73
C ILE A 134 9.33 -12.38 -1.81
N ALA A 135 9.92 -13.46 -1.32
CA ALA A 135 9.29 -14.42 -0.42
C ALA A 135 7.95 -15.01 -0.91
N GLY A 136 7.65 -14.92 -2.21
CA GLY A 136 6.39 -15.36 -2.81
C GLY A 136 5.27 -14.33 -2.70
N VAL A 137 5.62 -13.07 -2.51
CA VAL A 137 4.72 -11.90 -2.58
C VAL A 137 5.14 -11.03 -3.75
N ARG A 138 4.19 -10.65 -4.61
CA ARG A 138 4.33 -9.62 -5.63
C ARG A 138 3.85 -8.29 -5.08
N PHE A 139 4.68 -7.28 -5.12
CA PHE A 139 4.37 -5.97 -4.58
C PHE A 139 3.91 -5.01 -5.68
N VAL A 140 2.73 -4.42 -5.45
CA VAL A 140 2.16 -3.35 -6.28
C VAL A 140 2.19 -2.06 -5.46
N GLU A 141 2.81 -1.04 -6.02
CA GLU A 141 2.93 0.27 -5.40
C GLU A 141 1.71 1.14 -5.72
N THR A 142 1.17 1.79 -4.70
CA THR A 142 0.10 2.77 -4.85
C THR A 142 0.13 3.82 -3.75
N THR A 143 -0.08 5.07 -4.12
CA THR A 143 -0.22 6.19 -3.17
C THR A 143 -1.49 6.07 -2.33
N GLU A 144 -2.46 5.27 -2.78
CA GLU A 144 -3.71 5.02 -2.07
C GLU A 144 -3.59 3.95 -0.97
N ALA A 145 -2.40 3.32 -0.78
CA ALA A 145 -2.18 2.42 0.33
C ALA A 145 -2.43 3.14 1.68
N LYS A 146 -3.10 2.46 2.61
CA LYS A 146 -3.57 3.09 3.85
C LYS A 146 -2.42 3.62 4.69
N LYS A 147 -2.52 4.91 5.02
CA LYS A 147 -1.65 5.63 5.94
C LYS A 147 -2.47 6.12 7.12
N ILE A 148 -2.01 5.88 8.33
CA ILE A 148 -2.66 6.32 9.57
C ILE A 148 -1.79 7.42 10.16
N LEU A 149 -2.31 8.64 10.13
CA LEU A 149 -1.60 9.82 10.55
C LEU A 149 -1.37 9.81 12.07
N ASN A 150 -0.19 10.20 12.49
CA ASN A 150 0.18 10.40 13.88
C ASN A 150 -0.08 9.18 14.80
N ALA A 151 -0.04 7.97 14.28
CA ALA A 151 -0.36 6.75 15.02
C ALA A 151 0.85 6.08 15.68
N GLY A 152 2.06 6.42 15.28
CA GLY A 152 3.32 5.91 15.82
C GLY A 152 4.09 6.93 16.63
N LYS A 153 5.24 6.50 17.17
CA LYS A 153 6.16 7.32 17.95
C LYS A 153 7.37 7.76 17.13
N ASN A 154 7.96 8.87 17.54
CA ASN A 154 9.30 9.27 17.10
C ASN A 154 10.31 8.91 18.21
N ASN A 155 11.43 8.32 17.84
CA ASN A 155 12.47 7.94 18.81
C ASN A 155 13.32 9.12 19.31
N THR A 156 13.27 10.29 18.64
CA THR A 156 14.10 11.46 18.97
C THR A 156 13.32 12.65 19.51
N THR A 157 12.04 12.75 19.22
CA THR A 157 11.19 13.90 19.61
C THR A 157 9.82 13.44 20.08
N ALA A 158 9.09 14.31 20.78
CA ALA A 158 7.71 14.05 21.19
C ALA A 158 6.70 14.04 20.02
N SER A 159 7.15 14.27 18.79
CA SER A 159 6.32 14.26 17.60
C SER A 159 5.85 12.85 17.28
N GLN A 160 4.60 12.72 16.91
CA GLN A 160 4.04 11.46 16.41
C GLN A 160 4.50 11.20 14.97
N ARG A 161 4.49 9.94 14.58
CA ARG A 161 4.81 9.49 13.22
C ARG A 161 3.63 8.80 12.57
N ASP A 162 3.58 8.91 11.27
CA ASP A 162 2.59 8.21 10.46
C ASP A 162 2.93 6.73 10.36
N VAL A 163 1.91 5.89 10.40
CA VAL A 163 2.03 4.44 10.27
C VAL A 163 1.45 4.02 8.92
N TYR A 164 2.25 3.35 8.12
CA TYR A 164 1.86 2.80 6.84
C TYR A 164 1.35 1.38 6.99
N CYS A 165 0.24 1.06 6.33
CA CYS A 165 -0.35 -0.26 6.34
C CYS A 165 -0.07 -0.96 5.01
N THR A 166 0.78 -1.97 5.03
CA THR A 166 0.99 -2.85 3.88
C THR A 166 0.01 -4.01 3.95
N LEU A 167 -0.75 -4.25 2.90
CA LEU A 167 -1.66 -5.39 2.77
C LEU A 167 -0.96 -6.53 2.04
N ILE A 168 -1.05 -7.74 2.59
CA ILE A 168 -0.60 -8.97 1.91
C ILE A 168 -1.80 -9.90 1.81
N LEU A 169 -2.26 -10.12 0.58
CA LEU A 169 -3.54 -10.76 0.28
C LEU A 169 -3.34 -12.12 -0.38
N GLY A 170 -4.20 -13.07 -0.01
CA GLY A 170 -4.44 -14.32 -0.71
C GLY A 170 -5.76 -14.29 -1.47
N SER A 171 -6.11 -15.37 -2.18
CA SER A 171 -7.30 -15.41 -3.06
C SER A 171 -8.65 -15.40 -2.32
N ASN A 172 -8.67 -15.61 -1.01
CA ASN A 172 -9.88 -15.62 -0.18
C ASN A 172 -9.74 -14.65 1.01
N ALA A 173 -9.10 -13.52 0.79
CA ALA A 173 -8.92 -12.48 1.78
C ALA A 173 -10.19 -11.65 1.96
#